data_5510a73e827052ce62587b3346246d0a
#
_entry.id   5510a73e827052ce62587b3346246d0a
#
_cell.length_a   1.000
_cell.length_b   1.000
_cell.length_c   1.000
_cell.angle_alpha   90.00
_cell.angle_beta   90.00
_cell.angle_gamma   90.00
#
_symmetry.space_group_name_H-M   'P 1'
#
loop_
_entity.id
_entity.type
_entity.pdbx_description
1 polymer ?
#
loop_
_entity_poly.entity_id
_entity_poly.type
_entity_poly.pdbx_seq_one_letter_code
_entity_poly.pdbx_strand_id
1 'polypeptide(L)' 'LNKNSHVKAQRNAMTNDLRNAIKKRDNYTCCICGNSIYKEPNLLLEVDHIVPISKGGKTEADNLQTLCWRCNREKSNN' A
#
# COMPACT_ATOMS: atom_id res chain seq x y z
N LEU A 1 -12.05 -22.53 3.16
CA LEU A 1 -12.31 -21.13 2.92
C LEU A 1 -12.00 -20.77 1.48
N ASN A 2 -12.88 -20.05 0.82
CA ASN A 2 -12.66 -19.65 -0.56
C ASN A 2 -11.84 -18.35 -0.64
N LYS A 3 -11.36 -18.06 -1.85
CA LYS A 3 -10.54 -16.86 -2.10
C LYS A 3 -11.28 -15.56 -1.75
N ASN A 4 -12.61 -15.54 -1.92
CA ASN A 4 -13.41 -14.34 -1.67
C ASN A 4 -13.42 -13.96 -0.19
N SER A 5 -13.45 -14.95 0.72
CA SER A 5 -13.41 -14.70 2.16
C SER A 5 -12.09 -14.06 2.57
N HIS A 6 -10.96 -14.55 2.03
CA HIS A 6 -9.66 -13.96 2.30
C HIS A 6 -9.58 -12.53 1.78
N VAL A 7 -9.96 -12.30 0.52
CA VAL A 7 -9.91 -10.97 -0.10
C VAL A 7 -10.75 -9.98 0.69
N LYS A 8 -11.98 -10.36 1.04
CA LYS A 8 -12.87 -9.48 1.81
C LYS A 8 -12.28 -9.15 3.18
N ALA A 9 -11.77 -10.14 3.89
CA ALA A 9 -11.17 -9.93 5.21
C ALA A 9 -9.97 -8.98 5.13
N GLN A 10 -9.11 -9.14 4.14
CA GLN A 10 -7.94 -8.29 3.99
C GLN A 10 -8.31 -6.86 3.56
N ARG A 11 -9.31 -6.69 2.71
CA ARG A 11 -9.81 -5.35 2.36
C ARG A 11 -10.42 -4.64 3.55
N ASN A 12 -11.20 -5.36 4.36
CA ASN A 12 -11.82 -4.80 5.57
C ASN A 12 -10.79 -4.43 6.63
N ALA A 13 -9.66 -5.12 6.67
CA ALA A 13 -8.57 -4.82 7.59
C ALA A 13 -7.81 -3.56 7.20
N MET A 14 -7.92 -3.10 5.94
CA MET A 14 -7.25 -1.90 5.46
C MET A 14 -8.08 -0.66 5.83
N THR A 15 -7.80 -0.10 7.00
CA THR A 15 -8.48 1.10 7.51
C THR A 15 -7.67 2.35 7.18
N ASN A 16 -8.31 3.53 7.29
CA ASN A 16 -7.61 4.80 7.14
C ASN A 16 -6.54 4.99 8.19
N ASP A 17 -6.79 4.54 9.42
CA ASP A 17 -5.80 4.63 10.50
C ASP A 17 -4.56 3.81 10.16
N LEU A 18 -4.73 2.61 9.63
CA LEU A 18 -3.61 1.77 9.21
C LEU A 18 -2.86 2.41 8.04
N ARG A 19 -3.58 2.91 7.03
CA ARG A 19 -2.96 3.61 5.91
C ARG A 19 -2.09 4.78 6.39
N ASN A 20 -2.65 5.58 7.29
CA ASN A 20 -1.94 6.75 7.82
C ASN A 20 -0.71 6.33 8.60
N ALA A 21 -0.81 5.26 9.39
CA ALA A 21 0.32 4.73 10.14
C ALA A 21 1.45 4.26 9.22
N ILE A 22 1.12 3.56 8.14
CA ILE A 22 2.12 3.10 7.17
C ILE A 22 2.79 4.28 6.45
N LYS A 23 2.01 5.26 6.00
CA LYS A 23 2.55 6.46 5.35
C LYS A 23 3.50 7.20 6.28
N LYS A 24 3.13 7.33 7.55
CA LYS A 24 3.97 7.98 8.55
C LYS A 24 5.26 7.19 8.79
N ARG A 25 5.15 5.87 8.93
CA ARG A 25 6.32 4.98 9.10
C ARG A 25 7.32 5.19 7.96
N ASP A 26 6.81 5.32 6.73
CA ASP A 26 7.62 5.46 5.52
C ASP A 26 7.99 6.91 5.23
N ASN A 27 7.73 7.80 6.18
CA ASN A 27 8.06 9.23 6.09
C ASN A 27 7.46 9.89 4.84
N TYR A 28 6.22 9.49 4.49
CA TYR A 28 5.50 10.03 3.34
C TYR A 28 6.32 9.98 2.05
N THR A 29 7.06 8.90 1.88
CA THR A 29 8.01 8.70 0.79
C THR A 29 7.69 7.39 0.07
N CYS A 30 7.70 7.43 -1.27
CA CYS A 30 7.54 6.22 -2.08
C CYS A 30 8.72 5.28 -1.85
N CYS A 31 8.43 4.04 -1.47
CA CYS A 31 9.45 3.04 -1.20
C CYS A 31 10.19 2.56 -2.45
N ILE A 32 9.67 2.84 -3.64
CA ILE A 32 10.30 2.42 -4.89
C ILE A 32 11.13 3.55 -5.51
N CYS A 33 10.52 4.70 -5.80
CA CYS A 33 11.22 5.78 -6.50
C CYS A 33 11.80 6.85 -5.57
N GLY A 34 11.42 6.85 -4.30
CA GLY A 34 11.93 7.83 -3.34
C GLY A 34 11.27 9.20 -3.41
N ASN A 35 10.29 9.41 -4.30
CA ASN A 35 9.58 10.68 -4.31
C ASN A 35 8.70 10.82 -3.06
N SER A 36 8.48 12.05 -2.61
CA SER A 36 7.79 12.31 -1.36
C SER A 36 6.95 13.58 -1.44
N ILE A 37 6.08 13.77 -0.44
CA ILE A 37 5.32 15.01 -0.32
C ILE A 37 6.23 16.21 -0.02
N TYR A 38 7.46 15.96 0.43
CA TYR A 38 8.43 17.04 0.71
C TYR A 38 9.05 17.56 -0.59
N LYS A 39 9.20 16.68 -1.59
CA LYS A 39 9.69 17.05 -2.93
C LYS A 39 8.55 17.52 -3.83
N GLU A 40 7.40 16.90 -3.71
CA GLU A 40 6.22 17.20 -4.50
C GLU A 40 5.02 17.27 -3.56
N PRO A 41 4.64 18.46 -3.06
CA PRO A 41 3.62 18.60 -2.00
C PRO A 41 2.26 17.98 -2.32
N ASN A 42 1.88 17.92 -3.59
CA ASN A 42 0.59 17.35 -4.00
C ASN A 42 0.71 15.90 -4.48
N LEU A 43 1.84 15.25 -4.20
CA LEU A 43 2.04 13.85 -4.60
C LEU A 43 1.01 12.95 -3.92
N LEU A 44 0.31 12.17 -4.74
CA LEU A 44 -0.64 11.18 -4.23
C LEU A 44 0.13 9.92 -3.80
N LEU A 45 0.05 9.62 -2.52
CA LEU A 45 0.63 8.41 -1.93
C LEU A 45 -0.46 7.39 -1.65
N GLU A 46 -0.15 6.14 -1.87
CA GLU A 46 -1.05 5.01 -1.68
C GLU A 46 -0.34 3.94 -0.87
N VAL A 47 -1.12 3.11 -0.16
CA VAL A 47 -0.56 1.98 0.57
C VAL A 47 -0.83 0.71 -0.22
N ASP A 48 0.22 -0.03 -0.47
CA ASP A 48 0.22 -1.20 -1.35
C ASP A 48 0.58 -2.46 -0.56
N HIS A 49 -0.05 -3.57 -0.93
CA HIS A 49 0.33 -4.90 -0.41
C HIS A 49 1.53 -5.41 -1.21
N ILE A 50 2.66 -5.65 -0.52
CA ILE A 50 3.88 -6.16 -1.16
C ILE A 50 3.59 -7.49 -1.86
N VAL A 51 3.01 -8.44 -1.13
CA VAL A 51 2.39 -9.63 -1.71
C VAL A 51 0.92 -9.31 -1.92
N PRO A 52 0.42 -9.33 -3.15
CA PRO A 52 -0.98 -8.99 -3.42
C PRO A 52 -1.96 -9.88 -2.66
N ILE A 53 -3.10 -9.31 -2.28
CA ILE A 53 -4.16 -10.06 -1.61
C ILE A 53 -4.57 -11.27 -2.45
N SER A 54 -4.65 -11.11 -3.77
CA SER A 54 -5.02 -12.19 -4.70
C SER A 54 -4.05 -13.36 -4.67
N LYS A 55 -2.85 -13.14 -4.16
CA LYS A 55 -1.80 -14.18 -4.02
C LYS A 55 -1.61 -14.61 -2.57
N GLY A 56 -2.60 -14.35 -1.72
CA GLY A 56 -2.58 -14.74 -0.32
C GLY A 56 -1.97 -13.69 0.61
N GLY A 57 -1.62 -12.52 0.11
CA GLY A 57 -1.05 -11.45 0.94
C GLY A 57 -2.00 -10.99 2.02
N LYS A 58 -1.46 -10.66 3.19
CA LYS A 58 -2.21 -10.19 4.35
C LYS A 58 -2.05 -8.70 4.55
N THR A 59 -3.07 -8.08 5.15
CA THR A 59 -3.07 -6.68 5.53
C THR A 59 -2.43 -6.55 6.91
N GLU A 60 -1.11 -6.51 6.90
CA GLU A 60 -0.30 -6.35 8.11
C GLU A 60 0.94 -5.50 7.76
N ALA A 61 1.50 -4.84 8.78
CA ALA A 61 2.57 -3.85 8.57
C ALA A 61 3.73 -4.38 7.73
N ASP A 62 4.13 -5.63 7.95
CA ASP A 62 5.26 -6.25 7.23
C ASP A 62 4.97 -6.47 5.74
N ASN A 63 3.70 -6.49 5.36
CA ASN A 63 3.30 -6.68 3.97
C ASN A 63 2.75 -5.41 3.32
N LEU A 64 2.92 -4.26 3.96
CA LEU A 64 2.43 -2.98 3.46
C LEU A 64 3.57 -2.01 3.21
N GLN A 65 3.44 -1.23 2.16
CA GLN A 65 4.42 -0.20 1.81
C GLN A 65 3.73 1.01 1.21
N THR A 66 4.34 2.17 1.39
CA THR A 66 3.88 3.41 0.76
C THR A 66 4.45 3.51 -0.64
N LEU A 67 3.62 3.74 -1.63
CA LEU A 67 4.02 3.98 -3.02
C LEU A 67 3.38 5.27 -3.52
N CYS A 68 4.07 5.97 -4.42
CA CYS A 68 3.41 7.03 -5.16
C CYS A 68 2.47 6.39 -6.19
N TRP A 69 1.47 7.17 -6.64
CA TRP A 69 0.45 6.66 -7.57
C TRP A 69 1.05 6.04 -8.83
N ARG A 70 2.16 6.62 -9.32
CA ARG A 70 2.83 6.15 -10.54
C ARG A 70 3.46 4.77 -10.34
N CYS A 71 4.24 4.62 -9.26
CA CYS A 71 4.88 3.33 -8.96
C CYS A 71 3.86 2.26 -8.65
N ASN A 72 2.77 2.62 -7.95
CA ASN A 72 1.70 1.68 -7.65
C ASN A 72 1.02 1.19 -8.93
N ARG A 73 0.78 2.10 -9.87
CA ARG A 73 0.17 1.77 -11.16
C ARG A 73 1.09 0.86 -11.98
N GLU A 74 2.38 1.16 -12.03
CA GLU A 74 3.36 0.33 -12.73
C GLU A 74 3.44 -1.07 -12.15
N LYS A 75 3.43 -1.18 -10.82
CA LYS A 75 3.43 -2.47 -10.14
C LYS A 75 2.20 -3.29 -10.51
N SER A 76 1.03 -2.66 -10.56
CA SER A 76 -0.23 -3.34 -10.86
C SER A 76 -0.30 -3.83 -12.30
N ASN A 77 0.45 -3.25 -13.21
CA ASN A 77 0.48 -3.62 -14.63
C ASN A 77 1.45 -4.77 -14.93
N ASN A 78 2.20 -5.21 -13.93
CA ASN A 78 3.11 -6.33 -14.07
C ASN A 78 2.42 -7.62 -13.56
#